data_580c7f7965898736521d6c38d2758f8e
#
_entry.id   580c7f7965898736521d6c38d2758f8e
#
_cell.length_a   1.000
_cell.length_b   1.000
_cell.length_c   1.000
_cell.angle_alpha   90.00
_cell.angle_beta   90.00
_cell.angle_gamma   90.00
#
_symmetry.space_group_name_H-M   'P 1'
#
loop_
_entity.id
_entity.type
_entity.pdbx_description
1 polymer ?
#
loop_
_entity_poly.entity_id
_entity_poly.type
_entity_poly.pdbx_seq_one_letter_code
_entity_poly.pdbx_strand_id
1 'polypeptide(L)'
;MRFPSIFTAVLFAASSALAAPVNTTTEDETAQIPAEAVIGYSDLEGDFDVAVLPFSNSTNNGLLFINTTIASIAAKEEGVSLEKRSFDCGKPQVEPKKCPGRVVGGCVAHPHSWPWQVSLRTRFGMHFCGGTLISPEWVLTAAHCLEKSPRPSSYKVILGAHQEVNLEPHVQEIEVSRLFLEPTRKDIALLKLSSPAVITDKVIPACLPSPNYVVADRTECFITGWGETQGTFGAGLLKEAQLPVIENKVCNRYEFLNGRVQSTELCAGHLAGGTDSCQGDSGGPLVCFEKDKYILQGVTSWGLGCARPNKPGVYVRVSRFVTWIEGVMRNN
;
A
#
# COMPACT_ATOMS: atom_id res chain seq x y z
N MET A 1 -56.73 7.75 16.05
CA MET A 1 -56.76 6.34 15.60
C MET A 1 -55.48 5.68 15.97
N ARG A 2 -55.52 4.73 16.90
CA ARG A 2 -54.36 3.98 17.41
C ARG A 2 -54.27 2.66 16.63
N PHE A 3 -53.05 2.31 16.16
CA PHE A 3 -52.74 0.97 15.67
C PHE A 3 -51.81 0.28 16.63
N PRO A 4 -52.02 -1.01 16.95
CA PRO A 4 -51.20 -1.74 17.89
C PRO A 4 -49.96 -2.43 17.21
N SER A 5 -48.89 -2.42 17.97
CA SER A 5 -47.64 -3.16 17.65
C SER A 5 -47.86 -4.66 17.81
N ILE A 6 -47.38 -5.44 16.85
CA ILE A 6 -47.25 -6.90 16.99
C ILE A 6 -45.77 -7.21 17.08
N PHE A 7 -45.35 -7.65 18.27
CA PHE A 7 -44.05 -8.28 18.51
C PHE A 7 -44.16 -9.78 18.19
N THR A 8 -43.34 -10.24 17.24
CA THR A 8 -43.17 -11.69 17.04
C THR A 8 -41.78 -12.06 17.59
N ALA A 9 -41.78 -12.75 18.71
CA ALA A 9 -40.62 -13.37 19.29
C ALA A 9 -40.37 -14.75 18.63
N VAL A 10 -39.18 -14.96 18.10
CA VAL A 10 -38.75 -16.31 17.63
C VAL A 10 -37.77 -16.87 18.66
N LEU A 11 -38.24 -17.92 19.35
CA LEU A 11 -37.42 -18.75 20.23
C LEU A 11 -36.58 -19.70 19.36
N PHE A 12 -35.28 -19.73 19.53
CA PHE A 12 -34.43 -20.82 19.09
C PHE A 12 -34.16 -21.76 20.25
N ALA A 13 -34.60 -23.01 20.08
CA ALA A 13 -34.36 -24.09 21.00
C ALA A 13 -32.91 -24.59 20.85
N ALA A 14 -32.19 -24.67 21.97
CA ALA A 14 -30.89 -25.34 22.05
C ALA A 14 -31.10 -26.84 22.11
N SER A 15 -30.54 -27.57 21.15
CA SER A 15 -30.46 -29.03 21.15
C SER A 15 -29.12 -29.46 21.73
N SER A 16 -29.14 -30.04 22.91
CA SER A 16 -28.02 -30.72 23.56
C SER A 16 -27.80 -32.10 22.96
N ALA A 17 -26.65 -32.35 22.34
CA ALA A 17 -26.20 -33.67 21.94
C ALA A 17 -25.21 -34.21 22.97
N LEU A 18 -25.57 -35.39 23.52
CA LEU A 18 -24.76 -36.16 24.45
C LEU A 18 -23.50 -36.71 23.76
N ALA A 19 -22.38 -36.61 24.46
CA ALA A 19 -21.16 -37.31 24.11
C ALA A 19 -21.22 -38.80 24.50
N ALA A 20 -20.90 -39.71 23.57
CA ALA A 20 -20.58 -41.07 23.82
C ALA A 20 -19.06 -41.31 23.75
N PRO A 21 -18.47 -42.20 24.54
CA PRO A 21 -17.02 -42.40 24.57
C PRO A 21 -16.57 -43.24 23.37
N VAL A 22 -15.52 -42.78 22.69
CA VAL A 22 -14.83 -43.55 21.64
C VAL A 22 -13.56 -44.15 22.22
N ASN A 23 -13.45 -45.44 22.03
CA ASN A 23 -12.34 -46.32 22.38
C ASN A 23 -11.06 -45.96 21.61
N THR A 24 -9.94 -46.03 22.32
CA THR A 24 -8.59 -45.94 21.80
C THR A 24 -8.24 -47.13 20.93
N THR A 25 -7.89 -46.91 19.67
CA THR A 25 -6.96 -47.77 18.93
C THR A 25 -5.97 -46.87 18.19
N THR A 26 -4.73 -47.15 18.45
CA THR A 26 -3.51 -46.56 17.87
C THR A 26 -3.44 -46.79 16.37
N GLU A 27 -3.29 -45.71 15.60
CA GLU A 27 -2.56 -45.76 14.35
C GLU A 27 -1.83 -44.42 14.13
N ASP A 28 -0.58 -44.54 13.77
CA ASP A 28 0.51 -43.62 13.66
C ASP A 28 0.26 -42.67 12.43
N GLU A 29 -0.24 -41.47 12.65
CA GLU A 29 -0.19 -40.41 11.66
C GLU A 29 1.01 -39.51 11.98
N THR A 30 2.13 -39.79 11.33
CA THR A 30 3.29 -38.90 11.27
C THR A 30 2.90 -37.64 10.55
N ALA A 31 2.55 -36.61 11.32
CA ALA A 31 2.46 -35.24 10.79
C ALA A 31 3.83 -34.85 10.25
N GLN A 32 3.98 -34.75 8.94
CA GLN A 32 5.13 -34.19 8.28
C GLN A 32 5.19 -32.69 8.62
N ILE A 33 6.05 -32.32 9.56
CA ILE A 33 6.44 -30.93 9.81
C ILE A 33 7.28 -30.47 8.62
N PRO A 34 6.99 -29.30 8.01
CA PRO A 34 7.83 -28.79 6.93
C PRO A 34 9.27 -28.60 7.41
N ALA A 35 10.22 -28.96 6.56
CA ALA A 35 11.66 -29.03 6.88
C ALA A 35 12.34 -27.65 7.10
N GLU A 36 11.60 -26.56 7.01
CA GLU A 36 12.15 -25.19 7.08
C GLU A 36 11.34 -24.33 8.05
N ALA A 37 12.01 -23.74 9.03
CA ALA A 37 11.47 -22.71 9.89
C ALA A 37 12.13 -21.35 9.58
N VAL A 38 11.34 -20.34 9.37
CA VAL A 38 11.81 -18.95 9.16
C VAL A 38 11.84 -18.25 10.51
N ILE A 39 13.01 -17.80 10.92
CA ILE A 39 13.21 -17.02 12.16
C ILE A 39 13.58 -15.59 11.78
N GLY A 40 12.77 -14.64 12.19
CA GLY A 40 13.06 -13.20 12.03
C GLY A 40 13.69 -12.63 13.30
N TYR A 41 14.71 -11.80 13.14
CA TYR A 41 15.37 -11.08 14.22
C TYR A 41 15.23 -9.58 14.01
N SER A 42 15.08 -8.83 15.09
CA SER A 42 15.21 -7.37 15.10
C SER A 42 16.43 -6.98 15.90
N ASP A 43 17.42 -6.36 15.25
CA ASP A 43 18.48 -5.69 15.96
C ASP A 43 18.04 -4.30 16.39
N LEU A 44 18.53 -3.85 17.57
CA LEU A 44 18.24 -2.53 18.13
C LEU A 44 18.78 -1.37 17.26
N GLU A 45 19.49 -1.64 16.17
CA GLU A 45 20.05 -0.68 15.21
C GLU A 45 19.41 -0.73 13.80
N GLY A 46 18.24 -1.37 13.65
CA GLY A 46 17.39 -1.20 12.46
C GLY A 46 17.70 -2.04 11.23
N ASP A 47 18.60 -3.01 11.28
CA ASP A 47 18.80 -4.00 10.22
C ASP A 47 18.08 -5.31 10.57
N PHE A 48 17.18 -5.77 9.68
CA PHE A 48 16.48 -7.05 9.83
C PHE A 48 17.18 -8.12 8.99
N ASP A 49 17.73 -9.14 9.63
CA ASP A 49 18.26 -10.33 8.97
C ASP A 49 17.30 -11.49 9.15
N VAL A 50 16.95 -12.17 8.04
CA VAL A 50 16.16 -13.40 8.05
C VAL A 50 17.09 -14.57 7.79
N ALA A 51 17.21 -15.45 8.78
CA ALA A 51 17.99 -16.69 8.65
C ALA A 51 17.06 -17.89 8.46
N VAL A 52 17.29 -18.67 7.42
CA VAL A 52 16.65 -19.99 7.24
C VAL A 52 17.63 -21.04 7.70
N LEU A 53 17.30 -21.77 8.77
CA LEU A 53 18.14 -22.86 9.30
C LEU A 53 17.49 -24.20 9.01
N PRO A 54 18.25 -25.20 8.49
CA PRO A 54 17.74 -26.57 8.39
C PRO A 54 17.61 -27.20 9.78
N PHE A 55 16.48 -27.81 10.07
CA PHE A 55 16.24 -28.52 11.32
C PHE A 55 16.83 -29.93 11.25
N SER A 56 17.77 -30.27 12.14
CA SER A 56 18.12 -31.67 12.41
C SER A 56 17.25 -32.19 13.56
N ASN A 57 16.60 -33.33 13.33
CA ASN A 57 15.75 -34.00 14.32
C ASN A 57 16.53 -34.34 15.60
N SER A 58 16.32 -33.59 16.66
CA SER A 58 16.65 -34.00 18.01
C SER A 58 15.45 -33.67 18.92
N THR A 59 14.83 -34.74 19.39
CA THR A 59 13.71 -34.69 20.32
C THR A 59 14.18 -34.18 21.68
N ASN A 60 13.82 -32.97 22.06
CA ASN A 60 13.65 -32.58 23.46
C ASN A 60 12.79 -31.31 23.55
N ASN A 61 11.71 -31.39 24.31
CA ASN A 61 10.79 -30.31 24.65
C ASN A 61 11.52 -29.24 25.48
N GLY A 62 11.98 -28.16 24.83
CA GLY A 62 12.51 -26.99 25.51
C GLY A 62 12.40 -25.76 24.59
N LEU A 63 11.77 -24.70 25.07
CA LEU A 63 11.84 -23.40 24.43
C LEU A 63 13.31 -22.96 24.36
N LEU A 64 13.89 -22.98 23.18
CA LEU A 64 15.26 -22.54 22.96
C LEU A 64 15.25 -21.04 22.67
N PHE A 65 15.57 -20.21 23.66
CA PHE A 65 15.96 -18.83 23.42
C PHE A 65 17.39 -18.83 22.88
N ILE A 66 17.55 -18.75 21.57
CA ILE A 66 18.87 -18.62 20.95
C ILE A 66 19.26 -17.14 21.00
N ASN A 67 20.32 -16.82 21.72
CA ASN A 67 20.92 -15.49 21.71
C ASN A 67 21.47 -15.21 20.31
N THR A 68 21.21 -14.03 19.74
CA THR A 68 21.63 -13.60 18.39
C THR A 68 23.13 -13.82 18.11
N THR A 69 23.96 -13.67 19.14
CA THR A 69 25.42 -13.92 19.07
C THR A 69 25.73 -15.39 18.80
N ILE A 70 24.97 -16.35 19.34
CA ILE A 70 25.21 -17.79 19.14
C ILE A 70 24.76 -18.21 17.74
N ALA A 71 23.65 -17.65 17.24
CA ALA A 71 23.16 -17.95 15.88
C ALA A 71 24.14 -17.46 14.79
N SER A 72 24.75 -16.29 14.97
CA SER A 72 25.76 -15.76 14.03
C SER A 72 27.08 -16.53 14.07
N ILE A 73 27.47 -17.13 15.21
CA ILE A 73 28.65 -17.98 15.33
C ILE A 73 28.38 -19.34 14.65
N ALA A 74 27.23 -19.97 14.91
CA ALA A 74 26.86 -21.24 14.29
C ALA A 74 26.72 -21.14 12.75
N ALA A 75 26.11 -20.06 12.24
CA ALA A 75 26.01 -19.81 10.80
C ALA A 75 27.36 -19.61 10.12
N LYS A 76 28.35 -19.06 10.83
CA LYS A 76 29.71 -18.89 10.32
C LYS A 76 30.49 -20.20 10.26
N GLU A 77 30.25 -21.13 11.19
CA GLU A 77 30.90 -22.44 11.20
C GLU A 77 30.33 -23.40 10.14
N GLU A 78 29.06 -23.28 9.79
CA GLU A 78 28.40 -24.13 8.78
C GLU A 78 28.48 -23.58 7.35
N GLY A 79 29.08 -22.42 7.11
CA GLY A 79 29.21 -21.82 5.79
C GLY A 79 27.89 -21.36 5.17
N VAL A 80 26.86 -21.15 5.99
CA VAL A 80 25.58 -20.62 5.54
C VAL A 80 25.76 -19.13 5.27
N SER A 81 25.70 -18.72 4.00
CA SER A 81 25.66 -17.31 3.63
C SER A 81 24.29 -16.75 3.91
N LEU A 82 24.18 -15.78 4.81
CA LEU A 82 22.99 -14.95 4.96
C LEU A 82 22.86 -14.05 3.72
N GLU A 83 22.04 -14.45 2.77
CA GLU A 83 21.72 -13.56 1.65
C GLU A 83 20.80 -12.42 2.16
N LYS A 84 21.41 -11.25 2.35
CA LYS A 84 20.65 -10.01 2.58
C LYS A 84 19.92 -9.66 1.28
N ARG A 85 18.62 -9.96 1.19
CA ARG A 85 17.80 -9.53 0.07
C ARG A 85 17.67 -8.01 0.12
N SER A 86 18.40 -7.32 -0.76
CA SER A 86 18.23 -5.89 -0.97
C SER A 86 17.15 -5.68 -2.02
N PHE A 87 16.10 -4.97 -1.68
CA PHE A 87 15.05 -4.57 -2.62
C PHE A 87 15.32 -3.14 -3.09
N ASP A 88 15.55 -2.98 -4.39
CA ASP A 88 15.67 -1.66 -5.01
C ASP A 88 14.30 -0.97 -5.07
N CYS A 89 14.24 0.33 -4.76
CA CYS A 89 13.00 1.08 -4.92
C CYS A 89 12.44 0.97 -6.35
N GLY A 90 11.13 0.96 -6.47
CA GLY A 90 10.44 0.98 -7.76
C GLY A 90 10.56 -0.27 -8.60
N LYS A 91 11.06 -1.38 -8.04
CA LYS A 91 11.17 -2.68 -8.73
C LYS A 91 10.26 -3.73 -8.09
N PRO A 92 9.02 -3.88 -8.55
CA PRO A 92 8.12 -4.90 -8.03
C PRO A 92 8.63 -6.30 -8.42
N GLN A 93 8.41 -7.29 -7.56
CA GLN A 93 8.75 -8.69 -7.85
C GLN A 93 7.70 -9.37 -8.73
N VAL A 94 6.49 -8.84 -8.74
CA VAL A 94 5.39 -9.26 -9.61
C VAL A 94 5.15 -8.19 -10.67
N GLU A 95 5.24 -8.56 -11.94
CA GLU A 95 4.98 -7.62 -13.04
C GLU A 95 3.54 -7.08 -13.00
N PRO A 96 3.35 -5.76 -13.09
CA PRO A 96 2.05 -5.15 -13.28
C PRO A 96 1.34 -5.66 -14.53
N LYS A 97 0.02 -5.75 -14.48
CA LYS A 97 -0.79 -6.25 -15.59
C LYS A 97 -0.77 -5.32 -16.79
N LYS A 98 -0.55 -3.99 -16.55
CA LYS A 98 -0.50 -2.94 -17.58
C LYS A 98 -1.72 -3.03 -18.49
N CYS A 99 -2.92 -2.91 -17.89
CA CYS A 99 -4.19 -3.13 -18.56
C CYS A 99 -4.23 -2.52 -19.96
N PRO A 100 -4.27 -3.32 -21.05
CA PRO A 100 -4.33 -2.79 -22.40
C PRO A 100 -5.72 -2.22 -22.67
N GLY A 101 -5.79 -0.97 -23.14
CA GLY A 101 -7.01 -0.36 -23.67
C GLY A 101 -7.82 0.46 -22.67
N ARG A 102 -8.85 1.12 -23.18
CA ARG A 102 -9.82 1.94 -22.44
C ARG A 102 -10.80 1.04 -21.69
N VAL A 103 -10.36 0.45 -20.58
CA VAL A 103 -11.31 -0.19 -19.67
C VAL A 103 -11.86 0.90 -18.78
N VAL A 104 -13.15 1.15 -18.79
CA VAL A 104 -13.83 2.07 -17.87
C VAL A 104 -13.49 1.64 -16.45
N GLY A 105 -12.75 2.50 -15.71
CA GLY A 105 -12.37 2.23 -14.32
C GLY A 105 -11.12 1.36 -14.10
N GLY A 106 -10.26 1.11 -15.10
CA GLY A 106 -9.07 0.28 -14.95
C GLY A 106 -9.35 -1.22 -14.90
N CYS A 107 -8.39 -2.01 -14.43
CA CYS A 107 -8.56 -3.45 -14.19
C CYS A 107 -8.05 -3.84 -12.80
N VAL A 108 -8.45 -5.01 -12.32
CA VAL A 108 -7.87 -5.60 -11.10
C VAL A 108 -6.38 -5.87 -11.37
N ALA A 109 -5.52 -5.30 -10.54
CA ALA A 109 -4.08 -5.50 -10.58
C ALA A 109 -3.70 -6.97 -10.30
N HIS A 110 -2.53 -7.39 -10.73
CA HIS A 110 -1.97 -8.63 -10.19
C HIS A 110 -1.71 -8.43 -8.69
N PRO A 111 -2.00 -9.41 -7.82
CA PRO A 111 -1.70 -9.30 -6.40
C PRO A 111 -0.23 -8.93 -6.19
N HIS A 112 0.01 -7.90 -5.37
CA HIS A 112 1.34 -7.40 -4.98
C HIS A 112 2.22 -6.83 -6.12
N SER A 113 1.67 -6.55 -7.30
CA SER A 113 2.41 -5.90 -8.41
C SER A 113 2.70 -4.41 -8.18
N TRP A 114 2.09 -3.81 -7.16
CA TRP A 114 2.30 -2.42 -6.74
C TRP A 114 2.69 -2.37 -5.25
N PRO A 115 3.91 -2.85 -4.88
CA PRO A 115 4.27 -3.10 -3.49
C PRO A 115 4.47 -1.83 -2.63
N TRP A 116 4.45 -0.65 -3.23
CA TRP A 116 4.45 0.65 -2.55
C TRP A 116 3.05 1.18 -2.25
N GLN A 117 2.00 0.50 -2.71
CA GLN A 117 0.63 0.96 -2.46
C GLN A 117 0.31 0.92 -0.97
N VAL A 118 -0.19 2.05 -0.45
CA VAL A 118 -0.66 2.20 0.91
C VAL A 118 -2.18 2.36 0.93
N SER A 119 -2.85 1.67 1.85
CA SER A 119 -4.20 2.02 2.29
C SER A 119 -4.10 2.84 3.57
N LEU A 120 -4.47 4.12 3.51
CA LEU A 120 -4.56 4.98 4.68
C LEU A 120 -5.94 4.80 5.31
N ARG A 121 -5.94 4.39 6.59
CA ARG A 121 -7.16 4.07 7.32
C ARG A 121 -7.34 4.93 8.54
N THR A 122 -8.60 5.12 8.92
CA THR A 122 -8.93 5.65 10.25
C THR A 122 -8.46 4.66 11.32
N ARG A 123 -8.34 5.13 12.57
CA ARG A 123 -8.05 4.25 13.72
C ARG A 123 -9.02 3.07 13.88
N PHE A 124 -10.22 3.16 13.29
CA PHE A 124 -11.25 2.12 13.30
C PHE A 124 -11.12 1.13 12.12
N GLY A 125 -10.08 1.26 11.29
CA GLY A 125 -9.79 0.36 10.16
C GLY A 125 -10.49 0.71 8.85
N MET A 126 -11.24 1.81 8.77
CA MET A 126 -11.93 2.21 7.54
C MET A 126 -10.95 2.91 6.58
N HIS A 127 -10.83 2.39 5.37
CA HIS A 127 -10.08 3.03 4.27
C HIS A 127 -10.74 4.35 3.86
N PHE A 128 -9.93 5.37 3.56
CA PHE A 128 -10.44 6.67 3.12
C PHE A 128 -9.52 7.41 2.14
N CYS A 129 -8.25 7.02 2.07
CA CYS A 129 -7.25 7.57 1.15
C CYS A 129 -6.19 6.52 0.81
N GLY A 130 -5.52 6.73 -0.30
CA GLY A 130 -4.30 6.05 -0.66
C GLY A 130 -3.06 6.75 -0.10
N GLY A 131 -1.90 6.16 -0.36
CA GLY A 131 -0.59 6.72 -0.10
C GLY A 131 0.47 5.89 -0.80
N THR A 132 1.72 6.32 -0.69
CA THR A 132 2.87 5.65 -1.31
C THR A 132 3.97 5.47 -0.29
N LEU A 133 4.42 4.24 -0.07
CA LEU A 133 5.64 3.97 0.69
C LEU A 133 6.85 4.48 -0.11
N ILE A 134 7.67 5.37 0.46
CA ILE A 134 8.86 5.96 -0.20
C ILE A 134 10.16 5.57 0.50
N SER A 135 10.07 5.08 1.72
CA SER A 135 11.15 4.41 2.46
C SER A 135 10.53 3.54 3.55
N PRO A 136 11.28 2.69 4.26
CA PRO A 136 10.70 1.84 5.32
C PRO A 136 9.91 2.62 6.39
N GLU A 137 10.28 3.85 6.69
CA GLU A 137 9.65 4.66 7.75
C GLU A 137 8.68 5.73 7.22
N TRP A 138 8.58 5.94 5.90
CA TRP A 138 7.91 7.13 5.37
C TRP A 138 6.89 6.82 4.28
N VAL A 139 5.71 7.39 4.44
CA VAL A 139 4.61 7.36 3.46
C VAL A 139 4.31 8.77 2.98
N LEU A 140 4.19 8.93 1.66
CA LEU A 140 3.73 10.16 1.01
C LEU A 140 2.25 10.03 0.67
N THR A 141 1.46 11.08 0.96
CA THR A 141 0.02 11.16 0.67
C THR A 141 -0.42 12.60 0.38
N ALA A 142 -1.69 12.83 0.12
CA ALA A 142 -2.26 14.17 -0.03
C ALA A 142 -2.54 14.83 1.33
N ALA A 143 -2.32 16.13 1.43
CA ALA A 143 -2.56 16.87 2.67
C ALA A 143 -4.05 16.88 3.07
N HIS A 144 -4.98 16.97 2.10
CA HIS A 144 -6.41 16.96 2.38
C HIS A 144 -6.89 15.66 3.05
N CYS A 145 -6.18 14.54 2.87
CA CYS A 145 -6.44 13.29 3.57
C CYS A 145 -6.29 13.42 5.10
N LEU A 146 -5.48 14.38 5.56
CA LEU A 146 -5.14 14.57 6.97
C LEU A 146 -5.89 15.73 7.63
N GLU A 147 -6.68 16.50 6.86
CA GLU A 147 -7.38 17.69 7.36
C GLU A 147 -8.39 17.40 8.47
N LYS A 148 -8.98 16.19 8.45
CA LYS A 148 -9.99 15.81 9.45
C LYS A 148 -9.44 15.65 10.86
N SER A 149 -8.15 15.38 11.02
CA SER A 149 -7.51 15.26 12.33
C SER A 149 -6.01 15.57 12.26
N PRO A 150 -5.50 16.48 13.11
CA PRO A 150 -4.07 16.72 13.22
C PRO A 150 -3.35 15.67 14.09
N ARG A 151 -4.05 14.66 14.60
CA ARG A 151 -3.50 13.66 15.52
C ARG A 151 -3.00 12.44 14.75
N PRO A 152 -1.69 12.09 14.85
CA PRO A 152 -1.16 10.87 14.20
C PRO A 152 -1.93 9.60 14.58
N SER A 153 -2.31 9.45 15.85
CA SER A 153 -3.07 8.29 16.36
C SER A 153 -4.48 8.12 15.76
N SER A 154 -4.93 9.06 14.92
CA SER A 154 -6.17 8.92 14.15
C SER A 154 -6.02 8.05 12.91
N TYR A 155 -4.78 7.71 12.53
CA TYR A 155 -4.46 7.10 11.26
C TYR A 155 -3.68 5.80 11.44
N LYS A 156 -3.96 4.85 10.55
CA LYS A 156 -3.24 3.59 10.37
C LYS A 156 -2.83 3.45 8.92
N VAL A 157 -1.65 2.88 8.70
CA VAL A 157 -1.10 2.55 7.39
C VAL A 157 -1.15 1.06 7.20
N ILE A 158 -1.72 0.62 6.07
CA ILE A 158 -1.75 -0.79 5.67
C ILE A 158 -0.88 -0.96 4.44
N LEU A 159 0.05 -1.91 4.49
CA LEU A 159 1.01 -2.24 3.45
C LEU A 159 0.88 -3.70 3.02
N GLY A 160 1.15 -3.99 1.75
CA GLY A 160 1.15 -5.35 1.20
C GLY A 160 -0.25 -5.91 0.91
N ALA A 161 -1.32 -5.13 1.09
CA ALA A 161 -2.69 -5.59 0.84
C ALA A 161 -3.02 -5.60 -0.66
N HIS A 162 -3.71 -6.64 -1.12
CA HIS A 162 -4.41 -6.66 -2.39
C HIS A 162 -5.92 -6.48 -2.21
N GLN A 163 -6.47 -6.99 -1.10
CA GLN A 163 -7.85 -6.82 -0.69
C GLN A 163 -7.99 -5.64 0.28
N GLU A 164 -9.02 -4.80 0.08
CA GLU A 164 -9.35 -3.72 1.00
C GLU A 164 -9.93 -4.26 2.31
N VAL A 165 -10.82 -5.24 2.22
CA VAL A 165 -11.43 -5.99 3.32
C VAL A 165 -10.88 -7.42 3.32
N ASN A 166 -10.92 -8.10 4.45
CA ASN A 166 -10.35 -9.45 4.62
C ASN A 166 -8.84 -9.48 4.30
N LEU A 167 -8.10 -8.65 5.04
CA LEU A 167 -6.66 -8.50 4.84
C LEU A 167 -5.93 -9.84 4.94
N GLU A 168 -4.99 -10.04 4.03
CA GLU A 168 -4.17 -11.25 3.96
C GLU A 168 -3.19 -11.31 5.15
N PRO A 169 -2.78 -12.51 5.62
CA PRO A 169 -1.96 -12.66 6.83
C PRO A 169 -0.60 -11.96 6.80
N HIS A 170 -0.04 -11.69 5.62
CA HIS A 170 1.24 -11.01 5.44
C HIS A 170 1.15 -9.48 5.43
N VAL A 171 -0.07 -8.93 5.50
CA VAL A 171 -0.30 -7.49 5.50
C VAL A 171 0.26 -6.87 6.77
N GLN A 172 0.93 -5.74 6.61
CA GLN A 172 1.48 -4.97 7.72
C GLN A 172 0.53 -3.81 8.06
N GLU A 173 0.06 -3.76 9.30
CA GLU A 173 -0.67 -2.64 9.86
C GLU A 173 0.26 -1.87 10.80
N ILE A 174 0.58 -0.63 10.46
CA ILE A 174 1.51 0.21 11.21
C ILE A 174 0.83 1.52 11.59
N GLU A 175 1.00 1.95 12.83
CA GLU A 175 0.49 3.23 13.31
C GLU A 175 1.35 4.39 12.79
N VAL A 176 0.78 5.59 12.78
CA VAL A 176 1.47 6.81 12.41
C VAL A 176 1.99 7.50 13.66
N SER A 177 3.29 7.80 13.71
CA SER A 177 3.92 8.52 14.83
C SER A 177 3.90 10.03 14.65
N ARG A 178 4.08 10.55 13.43
CA ARG A 178 4.11 11.98 13.12
C ARG A 178 3.51 12.30 11.77
N LEU A 179 2.97 13.52 11.64
CA LEU A 179 2.43 14.09 10.40
C LEU A 179 3.23 15.34 10.01
N PHE A 180 3.53 15.48 8.73
CA PHE A 180 4.22 16.65 8.20
C PHE A 180 3.46 17.16 6.98
N LEU A 181 2.82 18.32 7.12
CA LEU A 181 2.16 19.01 6.02
C LEU A 181 3.16 19.94 5.33
N GLU A 182 3.06 20.09 4.02
CA GLU A 182 3.90 21.03 3.28
C GLU A 182 3.57 22.48 3.70
N PRO A 183 4.59 23.31 4.07
CA PRO A 183 4.36 24.60 4.72
C PRO A 183 3.61 25.64 3.88
N THR A 184 3.67 25.55 2.54
CA THR A 184 2.99 26.50 1.64
C THR A 184 1.57 26.05 1.28
N ARG A 185 1.03 25.08 2.02
CA ARG A 185 -0.32 24.53 1.86
C ARG A 185 -0.56 23.90 0.49
N LYS A 186 0.46 23.29 -0.10
CA LYS A 186 0.26 22.40 -1.24
C LYS A 186 -0.29 21.06 -0.74
N ASP A 187 -1.03 20.41 -1.60
CA ASP A 187 -1.78 19.20 -1.24
C ASP A 187 -0.88 17.96 -1.15
N ILE A 188 0.16 18.04 -0.31
CA ILE A 188 1.13 16.96 -0.09
C ILE A 188 1.51 16.88 1.38
N ALA A 189 1.64 15.66 1.90
CA ALA A 189 1.99 15.39 3.27
C ALA A 189 2.84 14.12 3.41
N LEU A 190 3.68 14.10 4.45
CA LEU A 190 4.46 12.95 4.87
C LEU A 190 3.90 12.38 6.18
N LEU A 191 3.84 11.07 6.27
CA LEU A 191 3.56 10.32 7.47
C LEU A 191 4.84 9.60 7.90
N LYS A 192 5.29 9.80 9.15
CA LYS A 192 6.30 8.94 9.75
C LYS A 192 5.60 7.78 10.44
N LEU A 193 6.02 6.56 10.12
CA LEU A 193 5.52 5.35 10.73
C LEU A 193 6.04 5.22 12.18
N SER A 194 5.31 4.51 13.03
CA SER A 194 5.71 4.26 14.42
C SER A 194 6.82 3.22 14.55
N SER A 195 6.91 2.34 13.57
CA SER A 195 7.98 1.36 13.35
C SER A 195 8.26 1.25 11.86
N PRO A 196 9.49 0.92 11.45
CA PRO A 196 9.79 0.68 10.05
C PRO A 196 8.95 -0.46 9.47
N ALA A 197 8.50 -0.30 8.24
CA ALA A 197 7.89 -1.38 7.47
C ALA A 197 8.95 -2.45 7.16
N VAL A 198 8.59 -3.71 7.30
CA VAL A 198 9.42 -4.83 6.88
C VAL A 198 9.39 -4.91 5.35
N ILE A 199 10.55 -4.72 4.72
CA ILE A 199 10.66 -4.79 3.26
C ILE A 199 10.66 -6.24 2.82
N THR A 200 9.71 -6.58 1.94
CA THR A 200 9.48 -7.93 1.41
C THR A 200 9.19 -7.84 -0.09
N ASP A 201 9.00 -8.98 -0.75
CA ASP A 201 8.50 -9.03 -2.13
C ASP A 201 7.14 -8.32 -2.35
N LYS A 202 6.36 -8.13 -1.27
CA LYS A 202 5.02 -7.50 -1.29
C LYS A 202 5.00 -6.07 -0.76
N VAL A 203 6.11 -5.62 -0.15
CA VAL A 203 6.26 -4.27 0.42
C VAL A 203 7.62 -3.73 0.02
N ILE A 204 7.65 -2.88 -1.01
CA ILE A 204 8.85 -2.27 -1.59
C ILE A 204 8.56 -0.77 -1.80
N PRO A 205 9.46 0.17 -1.43
CA PRO A 205 9.25 1.58 -1.68
C PRO A 205 9.23 1.94 -3.17
N ALA A 206 8.44 2.94 -3.57
CA ALA A 206 8.57 3.60 -4.85
C ALA A 206 9.82 4.51 -4.87
N CYS A 207 10.43 4.71 -6.04
CA CYS A 207 11.51 5.68 -6.17
C CYS A 207 10.96 7.11 -6.26
N LEU A 208 11.66 8.07 -5.65
CA LEU A 208 11.40 9.49 -5.86
C LEU A 208 12.04 9.97 -7.18
N PRO A 209 11.44 10.97 -7.86
CA PRO A 209 12.04 11.59 -9.03
C PRO A 209 13.22 12.49 -8.65
N SER A 210 14.05 12.86 -9.62
CA SER A 210 15.03 13.93 -9.42
C SER A 210 14.32 15.26 -9.14
N PRO A 211 14.90 16.16 -8.31
CA PRO A 211 14.32 17.48 -8.06
C PRO A 211 14.04 18.23 -9.35
N ASN A 212 12.84 18.83 -9.44
CA ASN A 212 12.36 19.60 -10.60
C ASN A 212 12.28 18.85 -11.94
N TYR A 213 12.41 17.53 -11.95
CA TYR A 213 12.17 16.71 -13.13
C TYR A 213 10.76 16.95 -13.69
N VAL A 214 10.63 17.03 -15.00
CA VAL A 214 9.33 17.19 -15.69
C VAL A 214 9.12 15.98 -16.58
N VAL A 215 8.07 15.23 -16.27
CA VAL A 215 7.64 14.10 -17.11
C VAL A 215 7.21 14.64 -18.47
N ALA A 216 7.64 13.98 -19.54
CA ALA A 216 7.27 14.34 -20.90
C ALA A 216 5.76 14.16 -21.14
N ASP A 217 5.21 14.98 -22.03
CA ASP A 217 3.84 14.83 -22.52
C ASP A 217 3.65 13.43 -23.12
N ARG A 218 2.48 12.84 -22.90
CA ARG A 218 2.09 11.48 -23.33
C ARG A 218 2.92 10.34 -22.75
N THR A 219 3.75 10.59 -21.73
CA THR A 219 4.34 9.49 -20.97
C THR A 219 3.25 8.69 -20.30
N GLU A 220 3.24 7.38 -20.54
CA GLU A 220 2.29 6.47 -19.92
C GLU A 220 2.69 6.20 -18.48
N CYS A 221 1.80 6.55 -17.55
CA CYS A 221 1.97 6.35 -16.12
C CYS A 221 0.82 5.51 -15.58
N PHE A 222 0.93 5.06 -14.35
CA PHE A 222 -0.04 4.17 -13.72
C PHE A 222 -0.54 4.79 -12.43
N ILE A 223 -1.86 4.72 -12.23
CA ILE A 223 -2.51 4.96 -10.96
C ILE A 223 -2.98 3.63 -10.39
N THR A 224 -3.00 3.54 -9.07
CA THR A 224 -3.47 2.35 -8.35
C THR A 224 -4.27 2.76 -7.11
N GLY A 225 -5.28 1.95 -6.76
CA GLY A 225 -6.09 2.20 -5.58
C GLY A 225 -7.31 1.31 -5.47
N TRP A 226 -8.06 1.53 -4.40
CA TRP A 226 -9.34 0.87 -4.08
C TRP A 226 -10.54 1.80 -4.24
N GLY A 227 -10.33 2.98 -4.83
CA GLY A 227 -11.37 3.99 -5.01
C GLY A 227 -12.54 3.52 -5.85
N GLU A 228 -13.59 4.34 -5.81
CA GLU A 228 -14.82 4.05 -6.56
C GLU A 228 -14.55 3.90 -8.05
N THR A 229 -15.12 2.85 -8.64
CA THR A 229 -15.18 2.67 -10.09
C THR A 229 -16.62 2.86 -10.54
N GLN A 230 -16.84 3.47 -11.72
CA GLN A 230 -18.19 3.74 -12.22
C GLN A 230 -19.06 2.48 -12.18
N GLY A 231 -20.11 2.51 -11.32
CA GLY A 231 -21.12 1.45 -11.21
C GLY A 231 -20.69 0.16 -10.49
N THR A 232 -19.45 0.07 -10.04
CA THR A 232 -18.97 -1.06 -9.22
C THR A 232 -18.31 -0.51 -7.98
N PHE A 233 -19.01 -0.44 -6.87
CA PHE A 233 -18.38 -0.16 -5.58
C PHE A 233 -17.18 -1.09 -5.42
N GLY A 234 -16.02 -0.58 -5.76
CA GLY A 234 -14.67 -1.10 -5.65
C GLY A 234 -14.38 -2.59 -5.56
N ALA A 235 -15.27 -3.51 -5.64
CA ALA A 235 -15.12 -4.98 -5.44
C ALA A 235 -14.04 -5.40 -4.38
N GLY A 236 -13.47 -4.43 -3.63
CA GLY A 236 -12.46 -4.64 -2.60
C GLY A 236 -11.08 -5.12 -3.07
N LEU A 237 -10.84 -5.23 -4.38
CA LEU A 237 -9.54 -5.61 -4.92
C LEU A 237 -8.79 -4.40 -5.46
N LEU A 238 -7.47 -4.35 -5.24
CA LEU A 238 -6.61 -3.29 -5.78
C LEU A 238 -6.73 -3.26 -7.29
N LYS A 239 -6.97 -2.06 -7.84
CA LYS A 239 -7.06 -1.81 -9.28
C LYS A 239 -5.88 -0.99 -9.77
N GLU A 240 -5.61 -1.09 -11.06
CA GLU A 240 -4.63 -0.29 -11.77
C GLU A 240 -5.24 0.30 -13.03
N ALA A 241 -4.77 1.49 -13.42
CA ALA A 241 -5.12 2.10 -14.69
C ALA A 241 -3.91 2.83 -15.29
N GLN A 242 -3.75 2.72 -16.59
CA GLN A 242 -2.72 3.41 -17.35
C GLN A 242 -3.26 4.73 -17.87
N LEU A 243 -2.53 5.82 -17.63
CA LEU A 243 -2.93 7.19 -18.00
C LEU A 243 -1.76 7.93 -18.64
N PRO A 244 -1.94 8.58 -19.81
CA PRO A 244 -0.94 9.45 -20.37
C PRO A 244 -0.84 10.77 -19.58
N VAL A 245 0.37 11.25 -19.37
CA VAL A 245 0.63 12.62 -18.86
C VAL A 245 0.18 13.64 -19.91
N ILE A 246 -0.39 14.75 -19.46
CA ILE A 246 -0.85 15.85 -20.29
C ILE A 246 -0.10 17.12 -19.86
N GLU A 247 0.51 17.84 -20.82
CA GLU A 247 1.14 19.12 -20.53
C GLU A 247 0.19 20.10 -19.83
N ASN A 248 0.68 20.80 -18.80
CA ASN A 248 -0.12 21.77 -18.05
C ASN A 248 -0.73 22.85 -18.96
N LYS A 249 -0.02 23.27 -20.03
CA LYS A 249 -0.55 24.25 -21.00
C LYS A 249 -1.80 23.73 -21.73
N VAL A 250 -1.88 22.42 -21.98
CA VAL A 250 -3.06 21.78 -22.58
C VAL A 250 -4.16 21.69 -21.55
N CYS A 251 -3.87 21.16 -20.34
CA CYS A 251 -4.84 21.09 -19.24
C CYS A 251 -5.45 22.43 -18.87
N ASN A 252 -4.69 23.51 -18.99
CA ASN A 252 -5.12 24.84 -18.63
C ASN A 252 -5.94 25.57 -19.73
N ARG A 253 -6.21 24.91 -20.87
CA ARG A 253 -7.15 25.47 -21.85
C ARG A 253 -8.55 25.55 -21.26
N TYR A 254 -9.37 26.48 -21.83
CA TYR A 254 -10.74 26.74 -21.38
C TYR A 254 -11.63 25.51 -21.36
N GLU A 255 -11.53 24.68 -22.40
CA GLU A 255 -12.33 23.44 -22.55
C GLU A 255 -11.98 22.36 -21.52
N PHE A 256 -10.76 22.42 -20.91
CA PHE A 256 -10.32 21.44 -19.90
C PHE A 256 -10.46 21.99 -18.48
N LEU A 257 -9.37 22.42 -17.87
CA LEU A 257 -9.33 22.86 -16.47
C LEU A 257 -9.21 24.38 -16.30
N ASN A 258 -9.26 25.12 -17.41
CA ASN A 258 -9.38 26.58 -17.45
C ASN A 258 -8.44 27.33 -16.50
N GLY A 259 -7.13 27.16 -16.64
CA GLY A 259 -6.12 27.85 -15.88
C GLY A 259 -5.96 27.43 -14.41
N ARG A 260 -6.63 26.36 -13.95
CA ARG A 260 -6.59 25.95 -12.53
C ARG A 260 -5.36 25.17 -12.12
N VAL A 261 -4.67 24.51 -13.08
CA VAL A 261 -3.52 23.66 -12.78
C VAL A 261 -2.28 24.50 -12.55
N GLN A 262 -1.66 24.34 -11.40
CA GLN A 262 -0.47 25.07 -10.99
C GLN A 262 0.82 24.40 -11.51
N SER A 263 1.95 25.12 -11.47
CA SER A 263 3.27 24.56 -11.86
C SER A 263 3.76 23.44 -10.91
N THR A 264 3.21 23.40 -9.68
CA THR A 264 3.45 22.36 -8.69
C THR A 264 2.55 21.13 -8.85
N GLU A 265 1.73 21.13 -9.90
CA GLU A 265 0.80 20.06 -10.24
C GLU A 265 1.08 19.53 -11.64
N LEU A 266 0.58 18.37 -11.94
CA LEU A 266 0.58 17.76 -13.27
C LEU A 266 -0.77 17.14 -13.57
N CYS A 267 -1.11 17.01 -14.85
CA CYS A 267 -2.30 16.29 -15.29
C CYS A 267 -1.93 14.94 -15.89
N ALA A 268 -2.82 13.97 -15.66
CA ALA A 268 -2.80 12.71 -16.42
C ALA A 268 -4.24 12.23 -16.65
N GLY A 269 -4.47 11.58 -17.78
CA GLY A 269 -5.79 11.07 -18.11
C GLY A 269 -6.04 10.99 -19.61
N HIS A 270 -7.11 10.31 -19.97
CA HIS A 270 -7.60 10.25 -21.35
C HIS A 270 -8.60 11.39 -21.58
N LEU A 271 -8.32 12.29 -22.55
CA LEU A 271 -9.21 13.41 -22.86
C LEU A 271 -10.62 12.96 -23.30
N ALA A 272 -10.74 11.76 -23.84
CA ALA A 272 -12.04 11.16 -24.13
C ALA A 272 -12.81 10.71 -22.88
N GLY A 273 -12.20 10.78 -21.71
CA GLY A 273 -12.73 10.21 -20.46
C GLY A 273 -12.67 8.69 -20.42
N GLY A 274 -13.39 8.09 -19.49
CA GLY A 274 -13.57 6.65 -19.33
C GLY A 274 -12.61 6.00 -18.34
N THR A 275 -11.49 6.65 -17.96
CA THR A 275 -10.53 6.13 -16.98
C THR A 275 -9.92 7.28 -16.19
N ASP A 276 -9.94 7.20 -14.88
CA ASP A 276 -9.40 8.21 -13.96
C ASP A 276 -9.29 7.64 -12.54
N SER A 277 -8.62 8.38 -11.64
CA SER A 277 -8.75 8.18 -10.19
C SER A 277 -10.09 8.72 -9.68
N CYS A 278 -10.64 8.15 -8.63
CA CYS A 278 -11.91 8.55 -8.07
C CYS A 278 -11.87 8.64 -6.53
N GLN A 279 -13.06 8.73 -5.89
CA GLN A 279 -13.18 8.77 -4.43
C GLN A 279 -12.52 7.54 -3.80
N GLY A 280 -11.66 7.75 -2.81
CA GLY A 280 -10.86 6.71 -2.17
C GLY A 280 -9.44 6.56 -2.72
N ASP A 281 -9.14 7.04 -3.95
CA ASP A 281 -7.79 7.03 -4.53
C ASP A 281 -6.94 8.24 -4.11
N SER A 282 -7.55 9.26 -3.51
CA SER A 282 -6.88 10.49 -3.02
C SER A 282 -5.61 10.15 -2.22
N GLY A 283 -4.51 10.84 -2.49
CA GLY A 283 -3.22 10.57 -1.84
C GLY A 283 -2.45 9.38 -2.41
N GLY A 284 -3.08 8.57 -3.26
CA GLY A 284 -2.46 7.43 -3.94
C GLY A 284 -1.43 7.83 -5.01
N PRO A 285 -0.65 6.86 -5.51
CA PRO A 285 0.44 7.10 -6.44
C PRO A 285 -0.01 7.32 -7.89
N LEU A 286 0.70 8.22 -8.57
CA LEU A 286 0.88 8.20 -10.02
C LEU A 286 2.35 7.88 -10.30
N VAL A 287 2.65 6.68 -10.77
CA VAL A 287 4.01 6.22 -11.07
C VAL A 287 4.22 6.07 -12.56
N CYS A 288 5.42 6.43 -13.04
CA CYS A 288 5.81 6.24 -14.43
C CYS A 288 7.02 5.32 -14.49
N PHE A 289 7.05 4.45 -15.49
CA PHE A 289 8.17 3.52 -15.68
C PHE A 289 9.31 4.22 -16.43
N GLU A 290 10.45 4.35 -15.79
CA GLU A 290 11.62 5.03 -16.32
C GLU A 290 12.89 4.27 -15.90
N LYS A 291 13.77 4.00 -16.86
CA LYS A 291 15.08 3.37 -16.60
C LYS A 291 14.99 2.14 -15.68
N ASP A 292 14.14 1.20 -16.06
CA ASP A 292 13.97 -0.11 -15.38
C ASP A 292 13.30 -0.07 -13.99
N LYS A 293 12.66 1.04 -13.62
CA LYS A 293 11.96 1.16 -12.34
C LYS A 293 10.79 2.13 -12.40
N TYR A 294 9.88 2.00 -11.44
CA TYR A 294 8.76 2.90 -11.27
C TYR A 294 9.14 4.10 -10.40
N ILE A 295 8.94 5.31 -10.93
CA ILE A 295 9.21 6.58 -10.27
C ILE A 295 7.88 7.23 -9.87
N LEU A 296 7.75 7.66 -8.62
CA LEU A 296 6.58 8.38 -8.13
C LEU A 296 6.56 9.81 -8.65
N GLN A 297 5.82 10.06 -9.72
CA GLN A 297 5.74 11.38 -10.35
C GLN A 297 4.62 12.24 -9.79
N GLY A 298 3.54 11.61 -9.29
CA GLY A 298 2.38 12.34 -8.78
C GLY A 298 1.75 11.72 -7.54
N VAL A 299 1.08 12.58 -6.75
CA VAL A 299 0.17 12.19 -5.67
C VAL A 299 -1.23 12.62 -6.08
N THR A 300 -2.20 11.70 -6.08
CA THR A 300 -3.59 11.96 -6.46
C THR A 300 -4.19 13.05 -5.59
N SER A 301 -4.66 14.15 -6.20
CA SER A 301 -5.07 15.35 -5.49
C SER A 301 -6.52 15.74 -5.77
N TRP A 302 -6.85 16.15 -6.99
CA TRP A 302 -8.20 16.61 -7.31
C TRP A 302 -8.59 16.37 -8.77
N GLY A 303 -9.90 16.46 -9.05
CA GLY A 303 -10.46 16.40 -10.40
C GLY A 303 -11.85 17.02 -10.45
N LEU A 304 -12.37 17.25 -11.65
CA LEU A 304 -13.72 17.74 -11.88
C LEU A 304 -14.71 16.60 -12.15
N GLY A 305 -14.93 15.74 -11.15
CA GLY A 305 -15.58 14.44 -11.23
C GLY A 305 -14.58 13.37 -11.61
N CYS A 306 -15.04 12.13 -11.89
CA CYS A 306 -14.17 11.02 -12.25
C CYS A 306 -14.41 10.63 -13.71
N ALA A 307 -13.33 10.39 -14.45
CA ALA A 307 -13.36 9.86 -15.82
C ALA A 307 -14.23 10.64 -16.83
N ARG A 308 -14.48 11.91 -16.60
CA ARG A 308 -15.31 12.76 -17.49
C ARG A 308 -14.51 13.18 -18.71
N PRO A 309 -15.11 13.23 -19.91
CA PRO A 309 -14.47 13.80 -21.08
C PRO A 309 -13.96 15.23 -20.80
N ASN A 310 -12.75 15.53 -21.29
CA ASN A 310 -12.09 16.81 -21.13
C ASN A 310 -11.81 17.25 -19.68
N LYS A 311 -11.85 16.34 -18.72
CA LYS A 311 -11.58 16.62 -17.30
C LYS A 311 -10.58 15.59 -16.76
N PRO A 312 -9.28 15.73 -17.14
CA PRO A 312 -8.24 14.83 -16.63
C PRO A 312 -8.03 15.01 -15.12
N GLY A 313 -7.49 13.99 -14.48
CA GLY A 313 -7.07 14.04 -13.08
C GLY A 313 -5.88 14.98 -12.88
N VAL A 314 -5.83 15.58 -11.70
CA VAL A 314 -4.73 16.47 -11.28
C VAL A 314 -4.03 15.88 -10.07
N TYR A 315 -2.70 15.85 -10.17
CA TYR A 315 -1.79 15.25 -9.23
C TYR A 315 -0.78 16.26 -8.74
N VAL A 316 -0.39 16.20 -7.47
CA VAL A 316 0.76 16.98 -6.99
C VAL A 316 2.03 16.48 -7.68
N ARG A 317 2.79 17.35 -8.28
CA ARG A 317 4.06 17.03 -8.97
C ARG A 317 5.17 16.78 -7.94
N VAL A 318 5.46 15.53 -7.64
CA VAL A 318 6.39 15.12 -6.56
C VAL A 318 7.77 15.73 -6.73
N SER A 319 8.27 15.86 -7.98
CA SER A 319 9.60 16.43 -8.27
C SER A 319 9.78 17.86 -7.76
N ARG A 320 8.71 18.60 -7.52
CA ARG A 320 8.77 19.97 -6.94
C ARG A 320 8.96 19.95 -5.43
N PHE A 321 8.77 18.81 -4.79
CA PHE A 321 8.78 18.68 -3.33
C PHE A 321 9.90 17.76 -2.82
N VAL A 322 10.72 17.18 -3.70
CA VAL A 322 11.79 16.23 -3.30
C VAL A 322 12.71 16.84 -2.24
N THR A 323 13.16 18.09 -2.42
CA THR A 323 14.02 18.76 -1.43
C THR A 323 13.34 18.90 -0.06
N TRP A 324 12.03 19.21 -0.04
CA TRP A 324 11.25 19.25 1.21
C TRP A 324 11.10 17.84 1.81
N ILE A 325 10.76 16.84 1.00
CA ILE A 325 10.61 15.45 1.42
C ILE A 325 11.91 14.97 2.09
N GLU A 326 13.04 15.07 1.39
CA GLU A 326 14.34 14.65 1.91
C GLU A 326 14.76 15.44 3.15
N GLY A 327 14.46 16.75 3.18
CA GLY A 327 14.72 17.59 4.34
C GLY A 327 13.95 17.15 5.57
N VAL A 328 12.66 16.80 5.43
CA VAL A 328 11.85 16.26 6.53
C VAL A 328 12.36 14.90 6.97
N MET A 329 12.63 13.99 6.05
CA MET A 329 13.10 12.63 6.35
C MET A 329 14.44 12.65 7.09
N ARG A 330 15.37 13.51 6.70
CA ARG A 330 16.71 13.62 7.30
C ARG A 330 16.69 14.18 8.72
N ASN A 331 15.75 15.05 9.02
CA ASN A 331 15.72 15.80 10.30
C ASN A 331 14.76 15.17 11.33
N ASN A 332 14.15 14.05 11.04
CA ASN A 332 13.14 13.42 11.88
C ASN A 332 13.24 11.90 11.90
#